data_656666cec49479a996158ffe7100f1e9
#
_entry.id   656666cec49479a996158ffe7100f1e9
#
_cell.length_a   1.000
_cell.length_b   1.000
_cell.length_c   1.000
_cell.angle_alpha   90.00
_cell.angle_beta   90.00
_cell.angle_gamma   90.00
#
_symmetry.space_group_name_H-M   'P 1'
#
loop_
_entity.id
_entity.type
_entity.pdbx_description
1 polymer ?
#
loop_
_entity_poly.entity_id
_entity_poly.type
_entity_poly.pdbx_seq_one_letter_code
_entity_poly.pdbx_strand_id
1 'polypeptide(L)'
;MMIRNWRRAVLPLYLIVCCLTLPLYTWLSERIPPAGPGPKRLVIAFDGVPYSSIAELRAEGRFRHFHDPARQVSTFPSITNPAMVEILHSADSPGYEDHFYDRDRNRLIGGIQERLSGGTFIRGTWREEFNYHAPAFKGALGYVAAPVGAMVLAQLDLTALKKAFRQSTAPEFIGYIGETDSLAHLGGREAQKSFLRTLDRAVEELIAESGGRLEVEMFSDHGNDFTEYQKVDLNTPIRNAGFVIEKSLNHPRGVTLPKYGLIGCGVLFTAPENRASLAEVCASATGVDFAAYREAGSVKAEDRQTVIIVNRHGRARIARQQGRYAYEALGGDPLELGAIVGALRERGALDEAGFADGAEWLRATRDHKYVDPLRRIFDGLSAHVHTLADVIVSCEDGYYIGNQFFDTVARLHATHGNLLRGETEGFAISTRQNLGGVVRGHELFRRFDLGRVLHSDAYFGNGGHCGFGEALAKMRSAGSR
;
A
#
# COMPACT_ATOMS: atom_id res chain seq x y z
N MET A 1 -15.41 -30.85 5.03
CA MET A 1 -15.56 -31.85 3.98
C MET A 1 -16.09 -31.26 2.66
N MET A 2 -17.06 -30.35 2.66
CA MET A 2 -17.62 -29.67 1.46
C MET A 2 -16.60 -28.82 0.69
N ILE A 3 -15.76 -28.02 1.39
CA ILE A 3 -14.72 -27.15 0.77
C ILE A 3 -13.63 -27.95 0.04
N ARG A 4 -13.29 -29.15 0.55
CA ARG A 4 -12.26 -30.01 -0.06
C ARG A 4 -12.73 -30.66 -1.37
N ASN A 5 -14.04 -30.93 -1.51
CA ASN A 5 -14.63 -31.48 -2.74
C ASN A 5 -14.81 -30.40 -3.81
N TRP A 6 -15.12 -29.17 -3.43
CA TRP A 6 -15.25 -28.04 -4.35
C TRP A 6 -13.92 -27.71 -5.05
N ARG A 7 -12.80 -27.73 -4.31
CA ARG A 7 -11.44 -27.54 -4.89
C ARG A 7 -11.11 -28.63 -5.94
N ARG A 8 -11.53 -29.87 -5.74
CA ARG A 8 -11.27 -30.97 -6.67
C ARG A 8 -12.02 -30.87 -7.98
N ALA A 9 -13.18 -30.22 -7.99
CA ALA A 9 -14.03 -30.10 -9.18
C ALA A 9 -13.87 -28.74 -9.89
N VAL A 10 -13.82 -27.64 -9.14
CA VAL A 10 -13.81 -26.28 -9.70
C VAL A 10 -12.41 -25.84 -10.12
N LEU A 11 -11.37 -26.24 -9.38
CA LEU A 11 -9.98 -25.86 -9.70
C LEU A 11 -9.52 -26.41 -11.07
N PRO A 12 -9.71 -27.69 -11.41
CA PRO A 12 -9.35 -28.20 -12.74
C PRO A 12 -10.11 -27.49 -13.86
N LEU A 13 -11.41 -27.25 -13.68
CA LEU A 13 -12.23 -26.56 -14.67
C LEU A 13 -11.75 -25.12 -14.88
N TYR A 14 -11.46 -24.40 -13.80
CA TYR A 14 -10.91 -23.05 -13.86
C TYR A 14 -9.55 -23.03 -14.56
N LEU A 15 -8.64 -23.94 -14.21
CA LEU A 15 -7.33 -24.06 -14.87
C LEU A 15 -7.45 -24.36 -16.36
N ILE A 16 -8.37 -25.25 -16.75
CA ILE A 16 -8.65 -25.55 -18.16
C ILE A 16 -9.13 -24.29 -18.88
N VAL A 17 -10.10 -23.58 -18.32
CA VAL A 17 -10.59 -22.31 -18.89
C VAL A 17 -9.47 -21.29 -19.02
N CYS A 18 -8.64 -21.11 -17.99
CA CYS A 18 -7.50 -20.20 -18.05
C CYS A 18 -6.46 -20.61 -19.09
N CYS A 19 -6.13 -21.90 -19.18
CA CYS A 19 -5.18 -22.44 -20.17
C CYS A 19 -5.67 -22.31 -21.61
N LEU A 20 -6.96 -22.34 -21.84
CA LEU A 20 -7.55 -22.18 -23.18
C LEU A 20 -7.76 -20.70 -23.54
N THR A 21 -8.16 -19.87 -22.58
CA THR A 21 -8.49 -18.47 -22.85
C THR A 21 -7.27 -17.56 -22.90
N LEU A 22 -6.24 -17.84 -22.09
CA LEU A 22 -5.03 -17.00 -22.05
C LEU A 22 -4.27 -16.98 -23.40
N PRO A 23 -3.94 -18.12 -24.04
CA PRO A 23 -3.27 -18.10 -25.35
C PRO A 23 -4.12 -17.41 -26.43
N LEU A 24 -5.43 -17.63 -26.41
CA LEU A 24 -6.34 -16.97 -27.36
C LEU A 24 -6.39 -15.46 -27.13
N TYR A 25 -6.46 -15.02 -25.88
CA TYR A 25 -6.49 -13.61 -25.53
C TYR A 25 -5.17 -12.90 -25.86
N THR A 26 -4.03 -13.52 -25.56
CA THR A 26 -2.71 -12.98 -25.92
C THR A 26 -2.54 -12.86 -27.42
N TRP A 27 -2.88 -13.92 -28.18
CA TRP A 27 -2.81 -13.96 -29.63
C TRP A 27 -3.73 -12.92 -30.31
N LEU A 28 -4.95 -12.72 -29.80
CA LEU A 28 -5.86 -11.68 -30.28
C LEU A 28 -5.34 -10.27 -29.95
N SER A 29 -4.73 -10.09 -28.78
CA SER A 29 -4.21 -8.80 -28.33
C SER A 29 -2.96 -8.34 -29.12
N GLU A 30 -2.11 -9.29 -29.53
CA GLU A 30 -0.91 -9.01 -30.32
C GLU A 30 -1.22 -8.59 -31.77
N ARG A 31 -2.40 -8.92 -32.29
CA ARG A 31 -2.84 -8.61 -33.65
C ARG A 31 -3.52 -7.25 -33.81
N ILE A 32 -3.72 -6.51 -32.72
CA ILE A 32 -4.33 -5.18 -32.81
C ILE A 32 -3.24 -4.19 -33.23
N PRO A 33 -3.35 -3.60 -34.43
CA PRO A 33 -2.38 -2.60 -34.85
C PRO A 33 -2.43 -1.37 -33.93
N PRO A 34 -1.30 -0.69 -33.70
CA PRO A 34 -1.29 0.52 -32.91
C PRO A 34 -2.17 1.60 -33.56
N ALA A 35 -2.92 2.35 -32.73
CA ALA A 35 -3.91 3.35 -33.17
C ALA A 35 -3.27 4.70 -33.60
N GLY A 36 -2.06 4.72 -34.12
CA GLY A 36 -1.36 5.94 -34.51
C GLY A 36 -0.03 6.13 -33.74
N PRO A 37 0.57 7.32 -33.71
CA PRO A 37 1.74 7.58 -32.89
C PRO A 37 1.33 7.40 -31.42
N GLY A 38 1.66 6.23 -30.84
CA GLY A 38 1.34 5.86 -29.46
C GLY A 38 1.98 6.81 -28.43
N PRO A 39 1.68 6.60 -27.14
CA PRO A 39 2.27 7.39 -26.07
C PRO A 39 3.80 7.41 -26.16
N LYS A 40 4.40 8.55 -25.83
CA LYS A 40 5.86 8.69 -25.75
C LYS A 40 6.39 8.30 -24.38
N ARG A 41 5.50 8.21 -23.39
CA ARG A 41 5.82 7.91 -22.01
C ARG A 41 4.85 6.89 -21.42
N LEU A 42 5.40 5.91 -20.71
CA LEU A 42 4.66 4.88 -19.99
C LEU A 42 5.07 4.89 -18.54
N VAL A 43 4.11 5.10 -17.64
CA VAL A 43 4.30 4.92 -16.18
C VAL A 43 3.55 3.68 -15.74
N ILE A 44 4.21 2.78 -15.00
CA ILE A 44 3.56 1.59 -14.44
C ILE A 44 3.72 1.59 -12.93
N ALA A 45 2.59 1.61 -12.23
CA ALA A 45 2.53 1.40 -10.80
C ALA A 45 2.24 -0.08 -10.48
N PHE A 46 2.86 -0.59 -9.45
CA PHE A 46 2.72 -1.97 -8.98
C PHE A 46 2.27 -2.01 -7.52
N ASP A 47 1.57 -3.08 -7.17
CA ASP A 47 1.21 -3.42 -5.82
C ASP A 47 2.26 -4.34 -5.21
N GLY A 48 2.84 -3.96 -4.08
CA GLY A 48 3.64 -4.83 -3.23
C GLY A 48 4.90 -5.43 -3.84
N VAL A 49 5.64 -4.70 -4.69
CA VAL A 49 6.92 -5.17 -5.24
C VAL A 49 8.07 -4.57 -4.45
N PRO A 50 8.83 -5.37 -3.65
CA PRO A 50 9.92 -4.85 -2.84
C PRO A 50 11.13 -4.45 -3.69
N TYR A 51 11.84 -3.43 -3.22
CA TYR A 51 13.10 -3.00 -3.79
C TYR A 51 14.10 -4.17 -3.98
N SER A 52 14.17 -5.08 -3.01
CA SER A 52 15.06 -6.23 -3.05
C SER A 52 14.85 -7.12 -4.27
N SER A 53 13.59 -7.34 -4.70
CA SER A 53 13.28 -8.15 -5.89
C SER A 53 13.81 -7.49 -7.17
N ILE A 54 13.69 -6.17 -7.29
CA ILE A 54 14.23 -5.43 -8.45
C ILE A 54 15.75 -5.37 -8.42
N ALA A 55 16.36 -5.15 -7.25
CA ALA A 55 17.82 -5.14 -7.11
C ALA A 55 18.44 -6.49 -7.50
N GLU A 56 17.84 -7.60 -7.06
CA GLU A 56 18.25 -8.96 -7.46
C GLU A 56 18.14 -9.16 -8.98
N LEU A 57 17.03 -8.77 -9.59
CA LEU A 57 16.81 -8.88 -11.03
C LEU A 57 17.78 -7.98 -11.83
N ARG A 58 18.13 -6.81 -11.31
CA ARG A 58 19.19 -5.96 -11.90
C ARG A 58 20.54 -6.68 -11.87
N ALA A 59 20.89 -7.34 -10.77
CA ALA A 59 22.12 -8.15 -10.69
C ALA A 59 22.10 -9.35 -11.68
N GLU A 60 20.92 -9.88 -12.01
CA GLU A 60 20.70 -10.89 -13.06
C GLU A 60 20.77 -10.29 -14.50
N GLY A 61 21.01 -8.97 -14.67
CA GLY A 61 21.06 -8.29 -15.97
C GLY A 61 19.71 -7.93 -16.57
N ARG A 62 18.63 -7.92 -15.75
CA ARG A 62 17.30 -7.47 -16.16
C ARG A 62 17.15 -5.94 -16.02
N PHE A 63 16.10 -5.39 -16.59
CA PHE A 63 15.79 -3.95 -16.57
C PHE A 63 16.97 -3.06 -17.04
N ARG A 64 17.75 -3.53 -18.00
CA ARG A 64 19.02 -2.90 -18.46
C ARG A 64 18.82 -1.52 -19.07
N HIS A 65 17.61 -1.20 -19.56
CA HIS A 65 17.28 0.12 -20.12
C HIS A 65 17.05 1.19 -19.04
N PHE A 66 16.95 0.79 -17.79
CA PHE A 66 16.68 1.69 -16.67
C PHE A 66 17.97 2.11 -15.95
N HIS A 67 17.93 3.29 -15.34
CA HIS A 67 18.90 3.69 -14.33
C HIS A 67 18.80 2.79 -13.09
N ASP A 68 19.73 2.94 -12.14
CA ASP A 68 19.71 2.16 -10.91
C ASP A 68 18.42 2.42 -10.12
N PRO A 69 17.85 1.37 -9.52
CA PRO A 69 16.61 1.48 -8.76
C PRO A 69 16.82 2.28 -7.48
N ALA A 70 15.86 3.15 -7.16
CA ALA A 70 15.76 3.80 -5.86
C ALA A 70 14.86 2.98 -4.92
N ARG A 71 15.18 3.00 -3.62
CA ARG A 71 14.29 2.51 -2.57
C ARG A 71 13.15 3.51 -2.37
N GLN A 72 11.93 3.14 -2.73
CA GLN A 72 10.74 3.93 -2.45
C GLN A 72 10.29 3.65 -1.03
N VAL A 73 10.14 4.67 -0.21
CA VAL A 73 9.68 4.57 1.19
C VAL A 73 8.18 4.79 1.23
N SER A 74 7.45 3.73 1.57
CA SER A 74 5.99 3.73 1.69
C SER A 74 5.49 4.48 2.93
N THR A 75 4.19 4.68 3.01
CA THR A 75 3.48 5.16 4.22
C THR A 75 3.58 4.16 5.38
N PHE A 76 3.04 4.49 6.54
CA PHE A 76 2.71 3.54 7.59
C PHE A 76 1.23 3.72 7.96
N PRO A 77 0.44 2.66 7.96
CA PRO A 77 0.75 1.30 7.51
C PRO A 77 1.23 1.25 6.04
N SER A 78 2.14 0.30 5.72
CA SER A 78 2.66 0.09 4.36
C SER A 78 1.63 -0.71 3.55
N ILE A 79 0.53 -0.07 3.18
CA ILE A 79 -0.62 -0.64 2.46
C ILE A 79 -1.07 0.27 1.34
N THR A 80 -1.72 -0.31 0.34
CA THR A 80 -1.96 0.30 -0.97
C THR A 80 -2.73 1.63 -0.91
N ASN A 81 -3.85 1.70 -0.16
CA ASN A 81 -4.68 2.91 -0.19
C ASN A 81 -3.94 4.16 0.30
N PRO A 82 -3.37 4.23 1.51
CA PRO A 82 -2.62 5.40 1.95
C PRO A 82 -1.35 5.64 1.12
N ALA A 83 -0.67 4.59 0.66
CA ALA A 83 0.55 4.75 -0.14
C ALA A 83 0.25 5.38 -1.51
N MET A 84 -0.79 4.92 -2.21
CA MET A 84 -1.19 5.51 -3.50
C MET A 84 -1.74 6.93 -3.34
N VAL A 85 -2.50 7.22 -2.27
CA VAL A 85 -2.92 8.60 -1.96
C VAL A 85 -1.72 9.52 -1.81
N GLU A 86 -0.68 9.08 -1.08
CA GLU A 86 0.55 9.85 -0.92
C GLU A 86 1.32 10.05 -2.23
N ILE A 87 1.50 8.97 -3.02
CA ILE A 87 2.28 9.01 -4.27
C ILE A 87 1.59 9.86 -5.34
N LEU A 88 0.27 9.70 -5.49
CA LEU A 88 -0.49 10.36 -6.57
C LEU A 88 -1.05 11.73 -6.16
N HIS A 89 -0.86 12.15 -4.92
CA HIS A 89 -1.48 13.35 -4.36
C HIS A 89 -3.01 13.39 -4.57
N SER A 90 -3.63 12.21 -4.56
CA SER A 90 -5.06 12.07 -4.76
C SER A 90 -5.85 12.43 -3.49
N ALA A 91 -7.17 12.49 -3.60
CA ALA A 91 -8.03 12.67 -2.43
C ALA A 91 -7.89 11.51 -1.45
N ASP A 92 -8.03 11.80 -0.14
CA ASP A 92 -7.96 10.79 0.92
C ASP A 92 -8.90 9.62 0.66
N SER A 93 -8.41 8.41 0.90
CA SER A 93 -9.23 7.21 0.82
C SER A 93 -10.25 7.14 1.96
N PRO A 94 -11.41 6.50 1.78
CA PRO A 94 -12.41 6.35 2.85
C PRO A 94 -11.87 5.68 4.10
N GLY A 95 -10.96 4.72 3.94
CA GLY A 95 -10.28 4.01 5.01
C GLY A 95 -8.95 3.43 4.55
N TYR A 96 -8.24 2.77 5.44
CA TYR A 96 -6.92 2.19 5.16
C TYR A 96 -7.00 1.06 4.13
N GLU A 97 -8.11 0.31 4.15
CA GLU A 97 -8.41 -0.77 3.22
C GLU A 97 -9.88 -0.73 2.79
N ASP A 98 -10.27 -1.66 1.92
CA ASP A 98 -11.65 -1.80 1.43
C ASP A 98 -12.68 -2.09 2.54
N HIS A 99 -12.24 -2.63 3.68
CA HIS A 99 -13.05 -2.86 4.85
C HIS A 99 -12.62 -1.89 5.95
N PHE A 100 -13.45 -0.92 6.26
CA PHE A 100 -13.10 0.14 7.19
C PHE A 100 -14.26 0.51 8.13
N TYR A 101 -13.94 1.19 9.23
CA TYR A 101 -14.95 1.75 10.12
C TYR A 101 -15.31 3.15 9.67
N ASP A 102 -16.61 3.38 9.44
CA ASP A 102 -17.18 4.69 9.13
C ASP A 102 -17.69 5.33 10.44
N ARG A 103 -17.06 6.42 10.88
CA ARG A 103 -17.43 7.10 12.14
C ARG A 103 -18.79 7.73 12.07
N ASP A 104 -19.15 8.33 10.93
CA ASP A 104 -20.41 9.06 10.79
C ASP A 104 -21.60 8.11 10.87
N ARG A 105 -21.43 6.90 10.32
CA ARG A 105 -22.44 5.83 10.36
C ARG A 105 -22.29 4.90 11.55
N ASN A 106 -21.23 5.04 12.33
CA ASN A 106 -20.87 4.17 13.46
C ASN A 106 -20.94 2.69 13.09
N ARG A 107 -20.33 2.27 11.99
CA ARG A 107 -20.32 0.87 11.57
C ARG A 107 -19.13 0.52 10.67
N LEU A 108 -18.81 -0.78 10.61
CA LEU A 108 -17.91 -1.32 9.60
C LEU A 108 -18.60 -1.31 8.22
N ILE A 109 -17.88 -0.86 7.20
CA ILE A 109 -18.32 -0.80 5.79
C ILE A 109 -17.32 -1.57 4.94
N GLY A 110 -17.80 -2.17 3.85
CA GLY A 110 -16.98 -2.91 2.88
C GLY A 110 -16.71 -4.36 3.27
N GLY A 111 -15.71 -4.95 2.62
CA GLY A 111 -15.35 -6.36 2.78
C GLY A 111 -16.18 -7.32 1.92
N ILE A 112 -15.86 -8.60 2.04
CA ILE A 112 -16.43 -9.67 1.16
C ILE A 112 -17.94 -9.78 1.29
N GLN A 113 -18.50 -9.54 2.47
CA GLN A 113 -19.94 -9.67 2.71
C GLN A 113 -20.74 -8.62 1.93
N GLU A 114 -20.29 -7.37 1.91
CA GLU A 114 -20.95 -6.32 1.11
C GLU A 114 -20.76 -6.54 -0.39
N ARG A 115 -19.61 -7.07 -0.81
CA ARG A 115 -19.39 -7.47 -2.21
C ARG A 115 -20.40 -8.52 -2.69
N LEU A 116 -20.67 -9.53 -1.86
CA LEU A 116 -21.59 -10.61 -2.19
C LEU A 116 -23.06 -10.20 -2.13
N SER A 117 -23.40 -9.18 -1.33
CA SER A 117 -24.77 -8.65 -1.20
C SER A 117 -25.12 -7.55 -2.21
N GLY A 118 -24.24 -7.25 -3.17
CA GLY A 118 -24.46 -6.18 -4.16
C GLY A 118 -24.28 -4.77 -3.61
N GLY A 119 -23.67 -4.63 -2.44
CA GLY A 119 -23.30 -3.34 -1.86
C GLY A 119 -22.19 -2.64 -2.66
N THR A 120 -22.09 -1.33 -2.48
CA THR A 120 -21.09 -0.51 -3.15
C THR A 120 -19.69 -0.92 -2.68
N PHE A 121 -18.86 -1.41 -3.60
CA PHE A 121 -17.48 -1.69 -3.33
C PHE A 121 -16.71 -0.36 -3.27
N ILE A 122 -16.31 0.05 -2.07
CA ILE A 122 -15.54 1.28 -1.89
C ILE A 122 -14.08 0.95 -2.16
N ARG A 123 -13.56 1.54 -3.22
CA ARG A 123 -12.16 1.48 -3.59
C ARG A 123 -11.46 2.78 -3.20
N GLY A 124 -10.14 2.74 -3.09
CA GLY A 124 -9.36 3.97 -3.02
C GLY A 124 -9.67 4.88 -4.23
N THR A 125 -9.90 6.14 -3.95
CA THR A 125 -10.19 7.18 -4.95
C THR A 125 -9.07 7.32 -5.99
N TRP A 126 -7.85 6.98 -5.63
CA TRP A 126 -6.65 7.02 -6.46
C TRP A 126 -6.74 6.15 -7.74
N ARG A 127 -7.62 5.12 -7.78
CA ARG A 127 -7.74 4.23 -8.94
C ARG A 127 -8.25 4.93 -10.19
N GLU A 128 -9.03 5.99 -10.03
CA GLU A 128 -9.57 6.78 -11.14
C GLU A 128 -8.48 7.59 -11.86
N GLU A 129 -7.31 7.75 -11.25
CA GLU A 129 -6.18 8.46 -11.83
C GLU A 129 -5.43 7.65 -12.92
N PHE A 130 -5.69 6.34 -13.04
CA PHE A 130 -5.01 5.47 -13.99
C PHE A 130 -5.77 5.34 -15.31
N ASN A 131 -5.05 5.44 -16.44
CA ASN A 131 -5.58 5.12 -17.76
C ASN A 131 -5.92 3.61 -17.88
N TYR A 132 -5.22 2.77 -17.12
CA TYR A 132 -5.47 1.35 -17.02
C TYR A 132 -5.32 0.85 -15.58
N HIS A 133 -6.31 0.13 -15.13
CA HIS A 133 -6.24 -0.72 -13.94
C HIS A 133 -7.14 -1.95 -14.15
N ALA A 134 -6.77 -3.09 -13.57
CA ALA A 134 -7.61 -4.28 -13.65
C ALA A 134 -8.96 -4.08 -12.97
N PRO A 135 -10.06 -4.64 -13.51
CA PRO A 135 -11.33 -4.66 -12.80
C PRO A 135 -11.23 -5.39 -11.46
N ALA A 136 -11.87 -4.88 -10.40
CA ALA A 136 -11.80 -5.42 -9.03
C ALA A 136 -12.16 -6.89 -8.87
N PHE A 137 -12.94 -7.43 -9.80
CA PHE A 137 -13.39 -8.81 -9.75
C PHE A 137 -12.25 -9.82 -9.93
N LYS A 138 -11.16 -9.44 -10.60
CA LYS A 138 -10.04 -10.36 -10.88
C LYS A 138 -9.28 -10.78 -9.61
N GLY A 139 -8.98 -9.85 -8.69
CA GLY A 139 -8.22 -10.13 -7.48
C GLY A 139 -8.87 -11.21 -6.59
N ALA A 140 -10.20 -11.19 -6.44
CA ALA A 140 -10.91 -12.20 -5.64
C ALA A 140 -10.80 -13.63 -6.24
N LEU A 141 -10.67 -13.77 -7.56
CA LEU A 141 -10.49 -15.07 -8.21
C LEU A 141 -9.06 -15.63 -8.03
N GLY A 142 -8.04 -14.78 -7.95
CA GLY A 142 -6.66 -15.20 -7.70
C GLY A 142 -6.53 -15.98 -6.40
N TYR A 143 -7.19 -15.55 -5.33
CA TYR A 143 -7.19 -16.23 -4.04
C TYR A 143 -7.85 -17.60 -4.05
N VAL A 144 -8.83 -17.84 -4.93
CA VAL A 144 -9.52 -19.14 -5.03
C VAL A 144 -8.65 -20.20 -5.73
N ALA A 145 -7.81 -19.78 -6.67
CA ALA A 145 -7.02 -20.67 -7.54
C ALA A 145 -5.51 -20.66 -7.25
N ALA A 146 -5.10 -20.11 -6.08
CA ALA A 146 -3.71 -19.94 -5.67
C ALA A 146 -2.84 -21.21 -5.80
N PRO A 147 -1.54 -21.08 -6.14
CA PRO A 147 -0.79 -19.92 -6.63
C PRO A 147 -0.81 -19.76 -8.16
N VAL A 148 -1.25 -20.78 -8.91
CA VAL A 148 -1.25 -20.79 -10.40
C VAL A 148 -2.21 -19.73 -10.93
N GLY A 149 -3.36 -19.54 -10.27
CA GLY A 149 -4.34 -18.54 -10.66
C GLY A 149 -3.82 -17.12 -10.58
N ALA A 150 -3.04 -16.78 -9.56
CA ALA A 150 -2.45 -15.45 -9.39
C ALA A 150 -1.47 -15.13 -10.55
N MET A 151 -0.63 -16.10 -10.97
CA MET A 151 0.27 -15.93 -12.11
C MET A 151 -0.49 -15.68 -13.42
N VAL A 152 -1.54 -16.46 -13.67
CA VAL A 152 -2.37 -16.31 -14.88
C VAL A 152 -3.04 -14.94 -14.89
N LEU A 153 -3.58 -14.49 -13.75
CA LEU A 153 -4.22 -13.19 -13.65
C LEU A 153 -3.23 -12.04 -13.86
N ALA A 154 -2.02 -12.12 -13.28
CA ALA A 154 -0.98 -11.13 -13.50
C ALA A 154 -0.53 -11.04 -14.97
N GLN A 155 -0.42 -12.19 -15.67
CA GLN A 155 -0.12 -12.22 -17.10
C GLN A 155 -1.26 -11.64 -17.96
N LEU A 156 -2.51 -11.92 -17.61
CA LEU A 156 -3.68 -11.32 -18.24
C LEU A 156 -3.72 -9.80 -18.03
N ASP A 157 -3.34 -9.36 -16.83
CA ASP A 157 -3.30 -7.95 -16.48
C ASP A 157 -2.23 -7.21 -17.31
N LEU A 158 -1.01 -7.75 -17.37
CA LEU A 158 0.07 -7.22 -18.20
C LEU A 158 -0.32 -7.18 -19.70
N THR A 159 -0.99 -8.20 -20.19
CA THR A 159 -1.45 -8.27 -21.59
C THR A 159 -2.50 -7.20 -21.86
N ALA A 160 -3.44 -6.99 -20.92
CA ALA A 160 -4.47 -5.98 -21.05
C ALA A 160 -3.90 -4.56 -20.97
N LEU A 161 -2.90 -4.33 -20.10
CA LEU A 161 -2.17 -3.07 -20.02
C LEU A 161 -1.44 -2.77 -21.34
N LYS A 162 -0.67 -3.74 -21.89
CA LYS A 162 0.00 -3.59 -23.19
C LYS A 162 -1.00 -3.24 -24.30
N LYS A 163 -2.17 -3.89 -24.31
CA LYS A 163 -3.23 -3.60 -25.28
C LYS A 163 -3.76 -2.18 -25.12
N ALA A 164 -4.12 -1.78 -23.91
CA ALA A 164 -4.64 -0.44 -23.61
C ALA A 164 -3.60 0.64 -23.97
N PHE A 165 -2.32 0.43 -23.65
CA PHE A 165 -1.23 1.29 -24.00
C PHE A 165 -1.08 1.45 -25.54
N ARG A 166 -1.06 0.35 -26.30
CA ARG A 166 -0.95 0.40 -27.78
C ARG A 166 -2.16 1.08 -28.45
N GLN A 167 -3.32 1.03 -27.84
CA GLN A 167 -4.55 1.67 -28.33
C GLN A 167 -4.68 3.14 -27.91
N SER A 168 -3.89 3.59 -26.95
CA SER A 168 -3.93 4.97 -26.48
C SER A 168 -3.32 5.91 -27.49
N THR A 169 -3.99 7.04 -27.70
CA THR A 169 -3.45 8.19 -28.48
C THR A 169 -2.91 9.30 -27.57
N ALA A 170 -3.02 9.13 -26.25
CA ALA A 170 -2.49 10.10 -25.29
C ALA A 170 -0.96 10.19 -25.38
N PRO A 171 -0.36 11.35 -25.14
CA PRO A 171 1.09 11.49 -25.14
C PRO A 171 1.76 10.73 -24.00
N GLU A 172 1.04 10.51 -22.94
CA GLU A 172 1.49 9.84 -21.73
C GLU A 172 0.43 8.83 -21.27
N PHE A 173 0.87 7.74 -20.66
CA PHE A 173 -0.02 6.66 -20.21
C PHE A 173 0.43 6.14 -18.85
N ILE A 174 -0.51 6.03 -17.92
CA ILE A 174 -0.25 5.45 -16.63
C ILE A 174 -1.14 4.21 -16.41
N GLY A 175 -0.53 3.09 -16.00
CA GLY A 175 -1.22 1.86 -15.69
C GLY A 175 -0.87 1.32 -14.33
N TYR A 176 -1.79 0.55 -13.73
CA TYR A 176 -1.62 -0.10 -12.45
C TYR A 176 -1.79 -1.60 -12.56
N ILE A 177 -0.82 -2.35 -12.04
CA ILE A 177 -0.83 -3.82 -11.95
C ILE A 177 -0.90 -4.22 -10.47
N GLY A 178 -2.10 -4.61 -10.01
CA GLY A 178 -2.34 -5.00 -8.62
C GLY A 178 -2.05 -6.46 -8.31
N GLU A 179 -1.96 -7.33 -9.31
CA GLU A 179 -1.80 -8.77 -9.10
C GLU A 179 -0.40 -9.19 -8.63
N THR A 180 0.56 -8.26 -8.61
CA THR A 180 1.92 -8.51 -8.11
C THR A 180 1.96 -8.78 -6.61
N ASP A 181 1.07 -8.16 -5.85
CA ASP A 181 0.90 -8.41 -4.43
C ASP A 181 0.25 -9.77 -4.17
N SER A 182 -0.81 -10.12 -4.92
CA SER A 182 -1.41 -11.46 -4.88
C SER A 182 -0.38 -12.56 -5.20
N LEU A 183 0.53 -12.31 -6.16
CA LEU A 183 1.63 -13.23 -6.47
C LEU A 183 2.61 -13.38 -5.31
N ALA A 184 2.96 -12.30 -4.63
CA ALA A 184 3.82 -12.33 -3.45
C ALA A 184 3.16 -13.14 -2.33
N HIS A 185 1.93 -12.82 -1.96
CA HIS A 185 1.20 -13.49 -0.89
C HIS A 185 1.02 -14.98 -1.11
N LEU A 186 0.70 -15.42 -2.32
CA LEU A 186 0.27 -16.78 -2.63
C LEU A 186 1.36 -17.65 -3.26
N GLY A 187 2.31 -17.05 -3.95
CA GLY A 187 3.37 -17.72 -4.68
C GLY A 187 4.79 -17.42 -4.17
N GLY A 188 4.92 -16.43 -3.31
CA GLY A 188 6.20 -16.02 -2.74
C GLY A 188 7.13 -15.32 -3.72
N ARG A 189 8.36 -15.08 -3.29
CA ARG A 189 9.39 -14.30 -4.00
C ARG A 189 9.64 -14.78 -5.43
N GLU A 190 9.80 -16.07 -5.65
CA GLU A 190 10.15 -16.60 -6.98
C GLU A 190 8.99 -16.49 -7.97
N ALA A 191 7.75 -16.62 -7.52
CA ALA A 191 6.60 -16.40 -8.39
C ALA A 191 6.52 -14.93 -8.81
N GLN A 192 6.69 -14.00 -7.90
CA GLN A 192 6.73 -12.56 -8.21
C GLN A 192 7.90 -12.22 -9.15
N LYS A 193 9.12 -12.70 -8.89
CA LYS A 193 10.29 -12.49 -9.76
C LYS A 193 10.09 -13.10 -11.16
N SER A 194 9.42 -14.26 -11.27
CA SER A 194 9.10 -14.86 -12.57
C SER A 194 8.19 -13.95 -13.40
N PHE A 195 7.18 -13.35 -12.78
CA PHE A 195 6.35 -12.35 -13.45
C PHE A 195 7.16 -11.11 -13.84
N LEU A 196 8.02 -10.58 -12.96
CA LEU A 196 8.86 -9.41 -13.22
C LEU A 196 9.85 -9.65 -14.38
N ARG A 197 10.37 -10.87 -14.56
CA ARG A 197 11.16 -11.24 -15.76
C ARG A 197 10.33 -11.19 -17.05
N THR A 198 9.04 -11.52 -16.97
CA THR A 198 8.12 -11.42 -18.12
C THR A 198 7.78 -9.96 -18.41
N LEU A 199 7.58 -9.15 -17.37
CA LEU A 199 7.39 -7.70 -17.48
C LEU A 199 8.61 -7.03 -18.13
N ASP A 200 9.83 -7.37 -17.72
CA ASP A 200 11.07 -6.82 -18.29
C ASP A 200 11.09 -7.01 -19.82
N ARG A 201 10.83 -8.23 -20.30
CA ARG A 201 10.73 -8.51 -21.74
C ARG A 201 9.61 -7.71 -22.43
N ALA A 202 8.45 -7.62 -21.79
CA ALA A 202 7.33 -6.85 -22.35
C ALA A 202 7.65 -5.37 -22.49
N VAL A 203 8.38 -4.79 -21.53
CA VAL A 203 8.84 -3.41 -21.58
C VAL A 203 9.93 -3.22 -22.67
N GLU A 204 10.89 -4.17 -22.77
CA GLU A 204 11.89 -4.16 -23.85
C GLU A 204 11.23 -4.18 -25.25
N GLU A 205 10.19 -5.00 -25.46
CA GLU A 205 9.39 -5.04 -26.68
C GLU A 205 8.75 -3.67 -27.00
N LEU A 206 8.10 -3.05 -26.00
CA LEU A 206 7.45 -1.74 -26.19
C LEU A 206 8.48 -0.63 -26.51
N ILE A 207 9.64 -0.65 -25.86
CA ILE A 207 10.74 0.27 -26.17
C ILE A 207 11.24 0.06 -27.62
N ALA A 208 11.43 -1.19 -28.04
CA ALA A 208 11.86 -1.53 -29.39
C ALA A 208 10.81 -1.12 -30.45
N GLU A 209 9.52 -1.39 -30.22
CA GLU A 209 8.40 -0.98 -31.08
C GLU A 209 8.36 0.54 -31.29
N SER A 210 8.74 1.32 -30.29
CA SER A 210 8.83 2.78 -30.38
C SER A 210 10.09 3.29 -31.11
N GLY A 211 10.96 2.37 -31.54
CA GLY A 211 12.30 2.74 -32.07
C GLY A 211 13.22 3.33 -31.01
N GLY A 212 13.09 2.88 -29.76
CA GLY A 212 13.89 3.34 -28.63
C GLY A 212 13.48 4.70 -28.04
N ARG A 213 12.36 5.27 -28.46
CA ARG A 213 11.92 6.61 -28.03
C ARG A 213 10.96 6.60 -26.83
N LEU A 214 10.47 5.42 -26.42
CA LEU A 214 9.56 5.30 -25.29
C LEU A 214 10.30 5.53 -23.97
N GLU A 215 9.86 6.51 -23.21
CA GLU A 215 10.28 6.71 -21.84
C GLU A 215 9.43 5.82 -20.92
N VAL A 216 10.07 5.07 -20.04
CA VAL A 216 9.37 4.18 -19.11
C VAL A 216 9.80 4.50 -17.68
N GLU A 217 8.82 4.64 -16.80
CA GLU A 217 8.99 4.79 -15.37
C GLU A 217 8.14 3.75 -14.65
N MET A 218 8.69 3.16 -13.60
CA MET A 218 8.00 2.15 -12.82
C MET A 218 8.22 2.37 -11.33
N PHE A 219 7.18 2.12 -10.52
CA PHE A 219 7.28 2.18 -9.07
C PHE A 219 6.31 1.21 -8.40
N SER A 220 6.63 0.83 -7.16
CA SER A 220 5.72 0.13 -6.27
C SER A 220 5.30 1.04 -5.13
N ASP A 221 4.09 0.84 -4.63
CA ASP A 221 3.52 1.58 -3.50
C ASP A 221 4.12 1.17 -2.14
N HIS A 222 4.49 -0.11 -1.99
CA HIS A 222 5.17 -0.66 -0.81
C HIS A 222 6.00 -1.89 -1.17
N GLY A 223 6.72 -2.40 -0.18
CA GLY A 223 7.44 -3.65 -0.27
C GLY A 223 6.60 -4.85 0.19
N ASN A 224 7.25 -5.99 0.24
CA ASN A 224 6.75 -7.22 0.84
C ASN A 224 7.90 -7.92 1.56
N ASP A 225 7.66 -8.47 2.73
CA ASP A 225 8.56 -9.41 3.36
C ASP A 225 8.21 -10.85 2.94
N PHE A 226 9.21 -11.73 2.88
CA PHE A 226 9.04 -13.13 2.45
C PHE A 226 9.61 -14.05 3.52
N THR A 227 8.76 -14.49 4.42
CA THR A 227 9.13 -15.38 5.53
C THR A 227 8.00 -16.36 5.85
N GLU A 228 8.13 -17.11 6.91
CA GLU A 228 7.04 -17.92 7.47
C GLU A 228 6.22 -17.08 8.43
N TYR A 229 4.89 -17.17 8.35
CA TYR A 229 3.98 -16.29 9.05
C TYR A 229 3.15 -17.00 10.10
N GLN A 230 2.99 -16.32 11.23
CA GLN A 230 2.10 -16.68 12.33
C GLN A 230 1.07 -15.58 12.56
N LYS A 231 -0.13 -15.98 12.93
CA LYS A 231 -1.20 -15.04 13.20
C LYS A 231 -1.10 -14.45 14.59
N VAL A 232 -1.19 -13.14 14.70
CA VAL A 232 -1.34 -12.42 15.97
C VAL A 232 -2.77 -12.56 16.48
N ASP A 233 -2.94 -12.95 17.73
CA ASP A 233 -4.24 -12.89 18.42
C ASP A 233 -4.34 -11.60 19.23
N LEU A 234 -4.99 -10.59 18.67
CA LEU A 234 -5.36 -9.38 19.42
C LEU A 234 -6.68 -9.52 20.19
N ASN A 235 -7.56 -10.45 19.79
CA ASN A 235 -8.88 -10.53 20.36
C ASN A 235 -8.85 -10.96 21.83
N THR A 236 -8.04 -11.96 22.17
CA THR A 236 -7.96 -12.49 23.54
C THR A 236 -7.44 -11.45 24.54
N PRO A 237 -6.27 -10.78 24.33
CA PRO A 237 -5.81 -9.77 25.28
C PRO A 237 -6.76 -8.56 25.39
N ILE A 238 -7.37 -8.11 24.27
CA ILE A 238 -8.35 -7.02 24.28
C ILE A 238 -9.56 -7.38 25.18
N ARG A 239 -10.14 -8.59 25.03
CA ARG A 239 -11.26 -9.03 25.88
C ARG A 239 -10.86 -9.23 27.33
N ASN A 240 -9.70 -9.81 27.58
CA ASN A 240 -9.20 -10.04 28.95
C ASN A 240 -8.96 -8.72 29.70
N ALA A 241 -8.64 -7.64 28.99
CA ALA A 241 -8.53 -6.31 29.55
C ALA A 241 -9.89 -5.59 29.74
N GLY A 242 -11.01 -6.27 29.50
CA GLY A 242 -12.36 -5.75 29.70
C GLY A 242 -12.86 -4.85 28.58
N PHE A 243 -12.27 -4.92 27.38
CA PHE A 243 -12.82 -4.27 26.20
C PHE A 243 -13.84 -5.16 25.48
N VAL A 244 -14.79 -4.52 24.79
CA VAL A 244 -15.83 -5.18 24.01
C VAL A 244 -15.54 -5.02 22.52
N ILE A 245 -15.23 -6.13 21.83
CA ILE A 245 -15.03 -6.10 20.38
C ILE A 245 -16.37 -6.12 19.68
N GLU A 246 -16.70 -5.07 18.96
CA GLU A 246 -17.99 -4.85 18.32
C GLU A 246 -17.85 -4.23 16.90
N LYS A 247 -18.92 -4.29 16.10
CA LYS A 247 -18.94 -3.73 14.75
C LYS A 247 -19.29 -2.24 14.72
N SER A 248 -19.87 -1.75 15.80
CA SER A 248 -20.30 -0.35 16.02
C SER A 248 -19.94 0.04 17.43
N LEU A 249 -19.36 1.21 17.65
CA LEU A 249 -18.90 1.66 18.96
C LEU A 249 -20.08 2.13 19.82
N ASN A 250 -20.73 1.20 20.51
CA ASN A 250 -21.86 1.47 21.39
C ASN A 250 -21.52 1.31 22.89
N HIS A 251 -20.50 0.52 23.21
CA HIS A 251 -20.05 0.32 24.56
C HIS A 251 -18.97 1.33 24.96
N PRO A 252 -18.93 1.86 26.20
CA PRO A 252 -17.87 2.80 26.64
C PRO A 252 -16.45 2.28 26.46
N ARG A 253 -16.25 0.96 26.58
CA ARG A 253 -15.00 0.26 26.28
C ARG A 253 -15.08 -0.54 24.97
N GLY A 254 -15.83 -0.02 23.99
CA GLY A 254 -15.98 -0.60 22.67
C GLY A 254 -14.71 -0.50 21.84
N VAL A 255 -14.42 -1.54 21.08
CA VAL A 255 -13.30 -1.58 20.11
C VAL A 255 -13.80 -2.16 18.81
N THR A 256 -13.60 -1.43 17.73
CA THR A 256 -13.82 -1.93 16.37
C THR A 256 -12.48 -2.22 15.71
N LEU A 257 -12.30 -3.46 15.27
CA LEU A 257 -11.11 -3.94 14.55
C LEU A 257 -11.55 -4.44 13.18
N PRO A 258 -11.41 -3.65 12.10
CA PRO A 258 -11.62 -4.13 10.74
C PRO A 258 -10.67 -5.30 10.45
N LYS A 259 -11.21 -6.37 9.89
CA LYS A 259 -10.40 -7.52 9.49
C LYS A 259 -9.98 -7.34 8.04
N TYR A 260 -8.76 -6.92 7.87
CA TYR A 260 -8.13 -6.81 6.56
C TYR A 260 -7.75 -8.20 6.01
N GLY A 261 -7.07 -8.21 4.88
CA GLY A 261 -6.46 -9.40 4.32
C GLY A 261 -5.35 -9.97 5.20
N LEU A 262 -4.24 -10.29 4.60
CA LEU A 262 -3.10 -10.95 5.25
C LEU A 262 -1.97 -9.92 5.42
N ILE A 263 -2.11 -9.00 6.39
CA ILE A 263 -1.21 -7.86 6.53
C ILE A 263 -0.56 -7.75 7.91
N GLY A 264 0.66 -7.23 7.95
CA GLY A 264 1.51 -7.03 9.14
C GLY A 264 1.09 -5.87 10.03
N CYS A 265 -0.13 -5.34 9.90
CA CYS A 265 -0.63 -4.27 10.76
C CYS A 265 -2.09 -4.45 11.17
N GLY A 266 -2.50 -3.73 12.20
CA GLY A 266 -3.90 -3.62 12.62
C GLY A 266 -4.27 -2.18 12.92
N VAL A 267 -5.46 -1.76 12.47
CA VAL A 267 -6.03 -0.45 12.83
C VAL A 267 -7.25 -0.67 13.72
N LEU A 268 -7.31 0.05 14.82
CA LEU A 268 -8.35 -0.10 15.83
C LEU A 268 -9.03 1.25 16.08
N PHE A 269 -10.33 1.18 16.28
CA PHE A 269 -11.17 2.33 16.58
C PHE A 269 -11.80 2.14 17.96
N THR A 270 -11.77 3.22 18.77
CA THR A 270 -12.30 3.22 20.13
C THR A 270 -12.60 4.66 20.57
N ALA A 271 -13.13 4.85 21.77
CA ALA A 271 -13.26 6.17 22.36
C ALA A 271 -11.88 6.77 22.72
N PRO A 272 -11.69 8.10 22.64
CA PRO A 272 -10.38 8.73 22.85
C PRO A 272 -9.72 8.40 24.19
N GLU A 273 -10.49 8.28 25.25
CA GLU A 273 -10.04 7.93 26.60
C GLU A 273 -9.50 6.51 26.73
N ASN A 274 -9.85 5.63 25.80
CA ASN A 274 -9.40 4.24 25.79
C ASN A 274 -8.09 4.01 25.03
N ARG A 275 -7.63 4.97 24.24
CA ARG A 275 -6.49 4.83 23.29
C ARG A 275 -5.24 4.30 23.98
N ALA A 276 -4.84 4.92 25.08
CA ALA A 276 -3.63 4.57 25.80
C ALA A 276 -3.68 3.12 26.33
N SER A 277 -4.75 2.77 27.06
CA SER A 277 -4.89 1.44 27.64
C SER A 277 -5.07 0.36 26.57
N LEU A 278 -5.76 0.65 25.46
CA LEU A 278 -5.90 -0.26 24.33
C LEU A 278 -4.55 -0.50 23.63
N ALA A 279 -3.76 0.56 23.43
CA ALA A 279 -2.43 0.44 22.83
C ALA A 279 -1.49 -0.42 23.70
N GLU A 280 -1.49 -0.24 25.01
CA GLU A 280 -0.71 -1.07 25.94
C GLU A 280 -1.11 -2.55 25.88
N VAL A 281 -2.42 -2.82 25.84
CA VAL A 281 -2.94 -4.17 25.69
C VAL A 281 -2.51 -4.80 24.36
N CYS A 282 -2.63 -4.06 23.25
CA CYS A 282 -2.21 -4.56 21.94
C CYS A 282 -0.69 -4.81 21.89
N ALA A 283 0.11 -3.89 22.44
CA ALA A 283 1.58 -3.99 22.47
C ALA A 283 2.09 -5.17 23.30
N SER A 284 1.28 -5.72 24.23
CA SER A 284 1.62 -6.91 25.01
C SER A 284 1.39 -8.23 24.27
N ALA A 285 0.69 -8.23 23.14
CA ALA A 285 0.40 -9.42 22.37
C ALA A 285 1.66 -9.96 21.65
N THR A 286 1.82 -11.27 21.63
CA THR A 286 2.93 -11.94 20.92
C THR A 286 2.88 -11.60 19.42
N GLY A 287 4.02 -11.22 18.86
CA GLY A 287 4.16 -10.86 17.44
C GLY A 287 3.80 -9.40 17.14
N VAL A 288 3.48 -8.60 18.16
CA VAL A 288 3.33 -7.15 18.03
C VAL A 288 4.66 -6.48 18.31
N ASP A 289 5.14 -5.69 17.34
CA ASP A 289 6.35 -4.88 17.43
C ASP A 289 6.09 -3.63 18.30
N PHE A 290 5.03 -2.88 17.96
CA PHE A 290 4.56 -1.75 18.77
C PHE A 290 3.08 -1.42 18.47
N ALA A 291 2.49 -0.61 19.35
CA ALA A 291 1.25 0.09 19.10
C ALA A 291 1.46 1.61 19.20
N ALA A 292 0.76 2.38 18.37
CA ALA A 292 0.84 3.83 18.34
C ALA A 292 -0.54 4.47 18.40
N TYR A 293 -0.66 5.63 19.09
CA TYR A 293 -1.89 6.37 19.21
C TYR A 293 -1.65 7.88 19.35
N ARG A 294 -2.64 8.70 18.98
CA ARG A 294 -2.58 10.16 19.18
C ARG A 294 -2.84 10.49 20.64
N GLU A 295 -1.95 11.32 21.21
CA GLU A 295 -2.12 11.85 22.58
C GLU A 295 -3.32 12.82 22.65
N ALA A 296 -4.07 12.80 23.75
CA ALA A 296 -5.20 13.70 23.94
C ALA A 296 -4.76 15.16 24.04
N GLY A 297 -5.54 16.10 23.44
CA GLY A 297 -5.24 17.53 23.45
C GLY A 297 -4.46 18.05 22.22
N SER A 298 -4.08 17.19 21.29
CA SER A 298 -3.25 17.48 20.10
C SER A 298 -4.07 17.96 18.86
N VAL A 299 -5.13 18.73 19.00
CA VAL A 299 -6.12 18.95 17.91
C VAL A 299 -6.00 20.28 17.18
N LYS A 300 -5.13 21.23 17.59
CA LYS A 300 -4.99 22.50 16.87
C LYS A 300 -3.80 22.50 15.93
N ALA A 301 -4.05 22.85 14.66
CA ALA A 301 -3.08 22.74 13.55
C ALA A 301 -1.79 23.58 13.71
N GLU A 302 -1.73 24.51 14.63
CA GLU A 302 -0.57 25.36 14.90
C GLU A 302 0.23 24.88 16.11
N ASP A 303 -0.36 24.03 16.95
CA ASP A 303 0.27 23.54 18.17
C ASP A 303 1.01 22.21 17.92
N ARG A 304 1.98 21.94 18.77
CA ARG A 304 2.74 20.70 18.81
C ARG A 304 1.80 19.48 18.91
N GLN A 305 1.72 18.71 17.83
CA GLN A 305 0.96 17.48 17.77
C GLN A 305 1.82 16.30 18.20
N THR A 306 1.24 15.34 18.90
CA THR A 306 1.99 14.23 19.49
C THR A 306 1.34 12.88 19.26
N VAL A 307 2.19 11.88 19.01
CA VAL A 307 1.85 10.45 18.92
C VAL A 307 2.69 9.70 19.95
N ILE A 308 2.07 8.82 20.70
CA ILE A 308 2.72 7.92 21.64
C ILE A 308 2.90 6.55 20.98
N ILE A 309 4.10 5.99 21.18
CA ILE A 309 4.45 4.63 20.78
C ILE A 309 4.68 3.84 22.04
N VAL A 310 4.17 2.62 22.09
CA VAL A 310 4.34 1.70 23.22
C VAL A 310 4.66 0.30 22.71
N ASN A 311 5.65 -0.34 23.33
CA ASN A 311 5.94 -1.75 23.17
C ASN A 311 6.54 -2.34 24.45
N ARG A 312 6.97 -3.61 24.41
CA ARG A 312 7.59 -4.29 25.56
C ARG A 312 8.92 -3.65 26.03
N HIS A 313 9.56 -2.84 25.19
CA HIS A 313 10.84 -2.18 25.48
C HIS A 313 10.66 -0.76 26.00
N GLY A 314 9.41 -0.28 26.11
CA GLY A 314 9.14 1.02 26.69
C GLY A 314 8.11 1.85 25.93
N ARG A 315 8.21 3.14 26.17
CA ARG A 315 7.31 4.16 25.62
C ARG A 315 8.12 5.32 25.07
N ALA A 316 7.69 5.87 23.95
CA ALA A 316 8.27 7.08 23.38
C ALA A 316 7.18 8.01 22.83
N ARG A 317 7.54 9.25 22.63
CA ARG A 317 6.72 10.29 22.02
C ARG A 317 7.36 10.76 20.72
N ILE A 318 6.57 10.82 19.66
CA ILE A 318 6.90 11.57 18.46
C ILE A 318 6.13 12.90 18.53
N ALA A 319 6.83 14.01 18.41
CA ALA A 319 6.20 15.32 18.27
C ALA A 319 6.42 15.86 16.86
N ARG A 320 5.41 16.53 16.30
CA ARG A 320 5.49 17.28 15.03
C ARG A 320 5.14 18.74 15.28
N GLN A 321 5.95 19.63 14.70
CA GLN A 321 5.72 21.07 14.69
C GLN A 321 6.27 21.65 13.38
N GLN A 322 5.43 22.32 12.60
CA GLN A 322 5.82 22.97 11.34
C GLN A 322 6.62 22.06 10.37
N GLY A 323 6.21 20.78 10.24
CA GLY A 323 6.88 19.80 9.38
C GLY A 323 8.21 19.24 9.91
N ARG A 324 8.63 19.63 11.12
CA ARG A 324 9.79 19.11 11.84
C ARG A 324 9.35 18.09 12.87
N TYR A 325 10.21 17.15 13.20
CA TYR A 325 9.90 16.03 14.10
C TYR A 325 10.92 15.96 15.25
N ALA A 326 10.43 15.54 16.41
CA ALA A 326 11.25 15.20 17.57
C ALA A 326 10.87 13.81 18.09
N TYR A 327 11.87 13.07 18.58
CA TYR A 327 11.70 11.80 19.27
C TYR A 327 12.13 11.92 20.71
N GLU A 328 11.27 11.52 21.64
CA GLU A 328 11.50 11.56 23.08
C GLU A 328 11.22 10.19 23.69
N ALA A 329 12.23 9.53 24.21
CA ALA A 329 12.08 8.31 25.00
C ALA A 329 11.48 8.64 26.37
N LEU A 330 10.29 8.15 26.69
CA LEU A 330 9.59 8.38 27.95
C LEU A 330 9.88 7.30 29.00
N GLY A 331 10.47 6.19 28.57
CA GLY A 331 10.85 5.05 29.38
C GLY A 331 11.19 3.90 28.45
N GLY A 332 12.49 3.57 28.33
CA GLY A 332 12.98 2.69 27.27
C GLY A 332 13.03 3.38 25.89
N ASP A 333 13.38 2.62 24.85
CA ASP A 333 13.51 3.12 23.47
C ASP A 333 12.81 2.16 22.49
N PRO A 334 11.49 2.26 22.32
CA PRO A 334 10.70 1.30 21.53
C PRO A 334 11.06 1.28 20.04
N LEU A 335 11.64 2.33 19.49
CA LEU A 335 12.06 2.40 18.10
C LEU A 335 13.59 2.30 17.93
N GLU A 336 14.35 2.12 19.01
CA GLU A 336 15.82 2.01 18.98
C GLU A 336 16.51 3.22 18.31
N LEU A 337 15.96 4.42 18.52
CA LEU A 337 16.46 5.64 17.89
C LEU A 337 17.43 6.45 18.78
N GLY A 338 17.72 6.01 19.99
CA GLY A 338 18.55 6.75 20.95
C GLY A 338 19.93 7.12 20.40
N ALA A 339 20.61 6.16 19.75
CA ALA A 339 21.90 6.41 19.10
C ALA A 339 21.79 7.42 17.94
N ILE A 340 20.71 7.37 17.17
CA ILE A 340 20.45 8.29 16.05
C ILE A 340 20.19 9.70 16.59
N VAL A 341 19.40 9.85 17.65
CA VAL A 341 19.15 11.12 18.34
C VAL A 341 20.47 11.71 18.86
N GLY A 342 21.34 10.88 19.47
CA GLY A 342 22.67 11.27 19.89
C GLY A 342 23.51 11.83 18.74
N ALA A 343 23.61 11.10 17.65
CA ALA A 343 24.36 11.51 16.46
C ALA A 343 23.79 12.79 15.80
N LEU A 344 22.45 12.94 15.77
CA LEU A 344 21.81 14.18 15.28
C LEU A 344 22.15 15.38 16.17
N ARG A 345 22.19 15.20 17.50
CA ARG A 345 22.56 16.26 18.47
C ARG A 345 24.01 16.66 18.33
N GLU A 346 24.92 15.71 18.28
CA GLU A 346 26.38 15.97 18.17
C GLU A 346 26.72 16.78 16.91
N ARG A 347 26.03 16.58 15.80
CA ARG A 347 26.25 17.36 14.57
C ARG A 347 25.40 18.63 14.46
N GLY A 348 24.67 19.01 15.52
CA GLY A 348 23.87 20.23 15.56
C GLY A 348 22.65 20.22 14.66
N ALA A 349 22.14 19.03 14.29
CA ALA A 349 20.96 18.88 13.45
C ALA A 349 19.64 19.00 14.21
N LEU A 350 19.66 18.87 15.53
CA LEU A 350 18.52 19.11 16.42
C LEU A 350 18.57 20.54 16.96
N ASP A 351 17.40 21.22 17.01
CA ASP A 351 17.29 22.46 17.75
C ASP A 351 17.26 22.24 19.29
N GLU A 352 17.15 23.34 20.06
CA GLU A 352 17.10 23.29 21.54
C GLU A 352 15.91 22.44 22.06
N ALA A 353 14.81 22.39 21.33
CA ALA A 353 13.63 21.60 21.68
C ALA A 353 13.68 20.14 21.16
N GLY A 354 14.78 19.74 20.48
CA GLY A 354 15.00 18.39 19.96
C GLY A 354 14.36 18.10 18.60
N PHE A 355 13.94 19.12 17.84
CA PHE A 355 13.37 18.95 16.51
C PHE A 355 14.42 19.01 15.40
N ALA A 356 14.27 18.14 14.40
CA ALA A 356 14.96 18.21 13.12
C ALA A 356 13.98 18.15 11.96
N ASP A 357 14.43 18.59 10.77
CA ASP A 357 13.66 18.46 9.54
C ASP A 357 13.44 17.00 9.16
N GLY A 358 12.30 16.71 8.51
CA GLY A 358 12.01 15.36 8.06
C GLY A 358 13.07 14.76 7.13
N ALA A 359 13.77 15.60 6.34
CA ALA A 359 14.88 15.15 5.49
C ALA A 359 16.09 14.69 6.31
N GLU A 360 16.39 15.34 7.44
CA GLU A 360 17.45 14.92 8.37
C GLU A 360 17.11 13.56 8.99
N TRP A 361 15.86 13.36 9.41
CA TRP A 361 15.40 12.09 9.95
C TRP A 361 15.47 10.97 8.92
N LEU A 362 14.99 11.19 7.68
CA LEU A 362 15.14 10.20 6.61
C LEU A 362 16.60 9.83 6.39
N ARG A 363 17.50 10.83 6.30
CA ARG A 363 18.93 10.59 6.09
C ARG A 363 19.55 9.78 7.22
N ALA A 364 19.18 10.07 8.46
CA ALA A 364 19.69 9.40 9.64
C ALA A 364 19.15 7.97 9.80
N THR A 365 17.93 7.70 9.32
CA THR A 365 17.25 6.42 9.49
C THR A 365 17.18 5.59 8.20
N ARG A 366 17.74 6.04 7.08
CA ARG A 366 17.64 5.37 5.77
C ARG A 366 18.13 3.92 5.76
N ASP A 367 19.07 3.59 6.66
CA ASP A 367 19.63 2.25 6.80
C ASP A 367 19.25 1.58 8.13
N HIS A 368 18.36 2.20 8.91
CA HIS A 368 17.78 1.65 10.13
C HIS A 368 16.70 0.61 9.78
N LYS A 369 16.37 -0.30 10.71
CA LYS A 369 15.26 -1.26 10.52
C LYS A 369 13.91 -0.57 10.30
N TYR A 370 13.72 0.61 10.85
CA TYR A 370 12.59 1.51 10.58
C TYR A 370 13.07 2.69 9.74
N VAL A 371 12.72 2.70 8.47
CA VAL A 371 13.06 3.80 7.56
C VAL A 371 12.06 4.94 7.72
N ASP A 372 12.54 6.17 7.96
CA ASP A 372 11.74 7.39 8.13
C ASP A 372 10.58 7.24 9.16
N PRO A 373 10.83 6.66 10.35
CA PRO A 373 9.76 6.19 11.22
C PRO A 373 8.89 7.31 11.78
N LEU A 374 9.47 8.47 12.12
CA LEU A 374 8.76 9.55 12.82
C LEU A 374 7.63 10.11 11.94
N ARG A 375 7.98 10.47 10.71
CA ARG A 375 7.01 10.99 9.75
C ARG A 375 5.94 9.94 9.45
N ARG A 376 6.34 8.73 9.14
CA ARG A 376 5.42 7.66 8.72
C ARG A 376 4.42 7.29 9.80
N ILE A 377 4.86 7.10 11.04
CA ILE A 377 3.97 6.81 12.18
C ILE A 377 3.01 7.99 12.43
N PHE A 378 3.53 9.21 12.36
CA PHE A 378 2.73 10.39 12.58
C PHE A 378 1.65 10.54 11.49
N ASP A 379 2.03 10.44 10.21
CA ASP A 379 1.13 10.57 9.07
C ASP A 379 0.10 9.42 9.03
N GLY A 380 0.48 8.21 9.43
CA GLY A 380 -0.43 7.07 9.53
C GLY A 380 -1.62 7.28 10.49
N LEU A 381 -1.45 8.15 11.49
CA LEU A 381 -2.52 8.52 12.43
C LEU A 381 -3.17 9.88 12.11
N SER A 382 -2.73 10.59 11.06
CA SER A 382 -3.18 11.97 10.79
C SER A 382 -3.47 12.31 9.33
N ALA A 383 -3.21 11.42 8.38
CA ALA A 383 -3.31 11.71 6.95
C ALA A 383 -3.77 10.50 6.11
N HIS A 384 -4.02 10.74 4.82
CA HIS A 384 -4.27 9.80 3.73
C HIS A 384 -5.59 9.04 3.78
N VAL A 385 -6.34 9.12 4.88
CA VAL A 385 -7.64 8.47 5.03
C VAL A 385 -8.64 9.37 5.76
N HIS A 386 -9.93 9.30 5.39
CA HIS A 386 -10.97 10.09 6.06
C HIS A 386 -11.19 9.66 7.51
N THR A 387 -11.27 8.34 7.75
CA THR A 387 -11.50 7.82 9.10
C THR A 387 -10.18 7.35 9.70
N LEU A 388 -9.53 8.25 10.42
CA LEU A 388 -8.26 8.00 11.11
C LEU A 388 -8.43 7.00 12.26
N ALA A 389 -7.50 6.06 12.38
CA ALA A 389 -7.43 5.11 13.48
C ALA A 389 -7.19 5.79 14.83
N ASP A 390 -7.69 5.18 15.89
CA ASP A 390 -7.38 5.58 17.27
C ASP A 390 -6.10 4.93 17.76
N VAL A 391 -5.87 3.67 17.35
CA VAL A 391 -4.64 2.91 17.61
C VAL A 391 -4.24 2.20 16.32
N ILE A 392 -2.96 2.26 15.96
CA ILE A 392 -2.35 1.43 14.91
C ILE A 392 -1.35 0.49 15.57
N VAL A 393 -1.37 -0.77 15.16
CA VAL A 393 -0.47 -1.83 15.61
C VAL A 393 0.42 -2.23 14.46
N SER A 394 1.73 -2.30 14.70
CA SER A 394 2.73 -2.87 13.79
C SER A 394 3.11 -4.27 14.28
N CYS A 395 3.15 -5.25 13.40
CA CYS A 395 3.64 -6.58 13.71
C CYS A 395 5.15 -6.67 13.56
N GLU A 396 5.75 -7.63 14.26
CA GLU A 396 7.11 -8.11 13.97
C GLU A 396 7.14 -8.87 12.62
N ASP A 397 8.31 -8.98 11.99
CA ASP A 397 8.47 -9.85 10.82
C ASP A 397 8.06 -11.29 11.15
N GLY A 398 7.39 -11.94 10.22
CA GLY A 398 6.84 -13.28 10.44
C GLY A 398 5.49 -13.30 11.17
N TYR A 399 4.87 -12.14 11.40
CA TYR A 399 3.55 -12.07 12.02
C TYR A 399 2.56 -11.24 11.19
N TYR A 400 1.27 -11.60 11.25
CA TYR A 400 0.21 -10.88 10.56
C TYR A 400 -1.08 -10.83 11.35
N ILE A 401 -1.90 -9.82 11.05
CA ILE A 401 -3.27 -9.66 11.57
C ILE A 401 -4.20 -9.84 10.37
N GLY A 402 -5.04 -10.89 10.39
CA GLY A 402 -5.83 -11.20 9.20
C GLY A 402 -7.15 -11.90 9.49
N ASN A 403 -7.89 -12.15 8.41
CA ASN A 403 -9.16 -12.86 8.46
C ASN A 403 -8.94 -14.38 8.43
N GLN A 404 -9.57 -15.11 9.36
CA GLN A 404 -9.51 -16.57 9.44
C GLN A 404 -9.85 -17.31 8.13
N PHE A 405 -10.64 -16.69 7.25
CA PHE A 405 -11.00 -17.32 5.98
C PHE A 405 -9.77 -17.52 5.09
N PHE A 406 -8.87 -16.55 5.03
CA PHE A 406 -7.65 -16.66 4.23
C PHE A 406 -6.68 -17.69 4.78
N ASP A 407 -6.59 -17.85 6.11
CA ASP A 407 -5.73 -18.83 6.77
C ASP A 407 -6.07 -20.28 6.36
N THR A 408 -7.33 -20.54 6.01
CA THR A 408 -7.80 -21.88 5.61
C THR A 408 -7.65 -22.15 4.11
N VAL A 409 -7.47 -21.11 3.30
CA VAL A 409 -7.51 -21.20 1.83
C VAL A 409 -6.11 -21.31 1.22
N ALA A 410 -5.12 -20.60 1.75
CA ALA A 410 -3.77 -20.61 1.21
C ALA A 410 -2.73 -20.40 2.32
N ARG A 411 -1.53 -21.00 2.16
CA ARG A 411 -0.37 -20.66 2.98
C ARG A 411 0.13 -19.28 2.54
N LEU A 412 0.36 -18.40 3.51
CA LEU A 412 0.93 -17.08 3.27
C LEU A 412 2.44 -17.19 3.05
N HIS A 413 2.95 -16.56 2.00
CA HIS A 413 4.36 -16.53 1.62
C HIS A 413 4.98 -15.14 1.69
N ALA A 414 4.16 -14.11 1.77
CA ALA A 414 4.57 -12.72 1.90
C ALA A 414 3.51 -11.94 2.67
N THR A 415 3.90 -10.85 3.32
CA THR A 415 2.98 -9.84 3.86
C THR A 415 3.61 -8.44 3.80
N HIS A 416 2.78 -7.46 4.07
CA HIS A 416 3.14 -6.04 4.13
C HIS A 416 2.26 -5.35 5.18
N GLY A 417 2.53 -4.08 5.48
CA GLY A 417 1.71 -3.24 6.37
C GLY A 417 2.43 -2.80 7.63
N ASN A 418 3.47 -3.51 8.09
CA ASN A 418 4.25 -3.12 9.25
C ASN A 418 5.21 -1.95 8.94
N LEU A 419 5.93 -1.48 9.96
CA LEU A 419 6.89 -0.37 9.83
C LEU A 419 8.28 -0.83 9.36
N LEU A 420 8.58 -2.14 9.41
CA LEU A 420 9.88 -2.70 9.14
C LEU A 420 10.27 -2.56 7.65
N ARG A 421 11.58 -2.53 7.40
CA ARG A 421 12.15 -2.20 6.09
C ARG A 421 11.62 -3.09 4.96
N GLY A 422 11.50 -4.40 5.18
CA GLY A 422 11.08 -5.36 4.14
C GLY A 422 9.72 -5.02 3.55
N GLU A 423 8.77 -4.69 4.40
CA GLU A 423 7.41 -4.32 4.03
C GLU A 423 7.28 -2.85 3.60
N THR A 424 8.24 -2.01 4.00
CA THR A 424 8.26 -0.57 3.72
C THR A 424 8.82 -0.24 2.34
N GLU A 425 9.95 -0.87 1.95
CA GLU A 425 10.72 -0.45 0.78
C GLU A 425 10.17 -1.08 -0.51
N GLY A 426 9.31 -0.33 -1.21
CA GLY A 426 9.04 -0.53 -2.62
C GLY A 426 10.21 -0.05 -3.48
N PHE A 427 10.03 -0.04 -4.79
CA PHE A 427 11.05 0.43 -5.74
C PHE A 427 10.55 1.59 -6.60
N ALA A 428 11.50 2.34 -7.17
CA ALA A 428 11.24 3.28 -8.26
C ALA A 428 12.41 3.24 -9.25
N ILE A 429 12.11 3.11 -10.55
CA ILE A 429 13.09 3.11 -11.64
C ILE A 429 12.62 3.93 -12.84
N SER A 430 13.54 4.50 -13.60
CA SER A 430 13.25 5.32 -14.77
C SER A 430 14.28 5.06 -15.86
N THR A 431 13.85 5.05 -17.13
CA THR A 431 14.75 5.06 -18.29
C THR A 431 15.32 6.46 -18.54
N ARG A 432 14.72 7.50 -17.96
CA ARG A 432 15.00 8.91 -18.22
C ARG A 432 16.01 9.52 -17.25
N GLN A 433 15.95 9.12 -15.97
CA GLN A 433 16.72 9.77 -14.91
C GLN A 433 17.10 8.81 -13.77
N ASN A 434 18.22 9.10 -13.13
CA ASN A 434 18.59 8.46 -11.88
C ASN A 434 17.85 9.15 -10.72
N LEU A 435 17.11 8.37 -9.92
CA LEU A 435 16.28 8.88 -8.83
C LEU A 435 17.04 9.07 -7.51
N GLY A 436 18.29 8.57 -7.43
CA GLY A 436 19.04 8.51 -6.18
C GLY A 436 18.68 7.30 -5.31
N GLY A 437 19.33 7.16 -4.16
CA GLY A 437 19.28 5.92 -3.37
C GLY A 437 17.96 5.67 -2.65
N VAL A 438 17.33 6.70 -2.09
CA VAL A 438 16.08 6.62 -1.29
C VAL A 438 15.16 7.77 -1.67
N VAL A 439 13.87 7.47 -1.84
CA VAL A 439 12.84 8.45 -2.24
C VAL A 439 11.55 8.17 -1.46
N ARG A 440 10.91 9.19 -0.90
CA ARG A 440 9.58 9.08 -0.29
C ARG A 440 8.49 8.98 -1.34
N GLY A 441 7.37 8.32 -1.00
CA GLY A 441 6.23 8.19 -1.91
C GLY A 441 5.79 9.54 -2.52
N HIS A 442 5.54 10.55 -1.70
CA HIS A 442 5.09 11.87 -2.19
C HIS A 442 6.12 12.61 -3.09
N GLU A 443 7.40 12.27 -3.02
CA GLU A 443 8.40 12.86 -3.90
C GLU A 443 8.31 12.31 -5.32
N LEU A 444 7.77 11.10 -5.51
CA LEU A 444 7.60 10.49 -6.84
C LEU A 444 6.67 11.31 -7.73
N PHE A 445 5.62 11.91 -7.14
CA PHE A 445 4.71 12.78 -7.89
C PHE A 445 5.47 13.84 -8.69
N ARG A 446 6.41 14.52 -8.05
CA ARG A 446 7.24 15.56 -8.69
C ARG A 446 8.36 14.96 -9.55
N ARG A 447 9.06 13.91 -9.07
CA ARG A 447 10.18 13.30 -9.78
C ARG A 447 9.76 12.67 -11.11
N PHE A 448 8.59 12.06 -11.12
CA PHE A 448 8.00 11.48 -12.33
C PHE A 448 7.04 12.44 -13.03
N ASP A 449 6.93 13.71 -12.59
CA ASP A 449 5.98 14.66 -13.16
C ASP A 449 4.59 14.05 -13.39
N LEU A 450 4.07 13.35 -12.34
CA LEU A 450 2.82 12.59 -12.45
C LEU A 450 1.62 13.49 -12.70
N GLY A 451 1.66 14.74 -12.21
CA GLY A 451 0.60 15.71 -12.47
C GLY A 451 0.34 15.95 -13.97
N ARG A 452 1.37 15.85 -14.79
CA ARG A 452 1.23 15.94 -16.24
C ARG A 452 0.59 14.70 -16.84
N VAL A 453 0.94 13.50 -16.31
CA VAL A 453 0.39 12.23 -16.78
C VAL A 453 -1.08 12.09 -16.40
N LEU A 454 -1.43 12.45 -15.16
CA LEU A 454 -2.77 12.29 -14.60
C LEU A 454 -3.79 13.28 -15.18
N HIS A 455 -3.35 14.46 -15.62
CA HIS A 455 -4.23 15.50 -16.18
C HIS A 455 -4.16 15.62 -17.71
N SER A 456 -3.61 14.64 -18.41
CA SER A 456 -3.64 14.63 -19.87
C SER A 456 -5.08 14.36 -20.36
N ASP A 457 -5.79 15.39 -20.76
CA ASP A 457 -7.20 15.44 -21.17
C ASP A 457 -7.61 14.52 -22.35
N ALA A 458 -6.78 13.57 -22.75
CA ALA A 458 -6.95 12.79 -23.98
C ALA A 458 -7.85 11.55 -23.87
N TYR A 459 -8.57 11.32 -22.76
CA TYR A 459 -9.37 10.08 -22.58
C TYR A 459 -10.88 10.23 -22.59
N PHE A 460 -11.46 11.38 -22.99
CA PHE A 460 -12.92 11.53 -23.18
C PHE A 460 -13.37 11.22 -24.61
N GLY A 461 -12.91 10.07 -25.15
CA GLY A 461 -13.38 9.50 -26.41
C GLY A 461 -14.04 8.13 -26.20
N ASN A 462 -15.36 8.10 -26.09
CA ASN A 462 -16.25 6.94 -26.17
C ASN A 462 -16.18 5.88 -25.04
N GLY A 463 -16.97 6.10 -23.99
CA GLY A 463 -17.35 5.03 -23.06
C GLY A 463 -17.69 5.56 -21.66
N GLY A 464 -18.94 6.08 -21.51
CA GLY A 464 -19.49 6.72 -20.32
C GLY A 464 -19.03 6.22 -18.96
N HIS A 465 -18.24 7.02 -18.30
CA HIS A 465 -18.24 7.10 -16.83
C HIS A 465 -18.31 8.58 -16.44
N CYS A 466 -19.46 8.94 -15.88
CA CYS A 466 -19.73 10.27 -15.36
C CYS A 466 -18.79 10.54 -14.17
N GLY A 467 -17.92 11.52 -14.28
CA GLY A 467 -16.93 11.86 -13.26
C GLY A 467 -17.58 12.35 -11.97
N PHE A 468 -17.31 11.65 -10.88
CA PHE A 468 -17.71 12.05 -9.51
C PHE A 468 -16.98 13.33 -9.04
N GLY A 469 -15.83 13.66 -9.64
CA GLY A 469 -15.06 14.87 -9.34
C GLY A 469 -15.76 16.18 -9.70
N GLU A 470 -16.50 16.24 -10.82
CA GLU A 470 -17.30 17.41 -11.19
C GLU A 470 -18.53 17.62 -10.29
N ALA A 471 -19.10 16.54 -9.76
CA ALA A 471 -20.23 16.63 -8.83
C ALA A 471 -19.81 17.24 -7.47
N LEU A 472 -18.63 16.89 -6.97
CA LEU A 472 -18.09 17.45 -5.73
C LEU A 472 -17.63 18.90 -5.88
N ALA A 473 -17.08 19.29 -7.03
CA ALA A 473 -16.75 20.69 -7.31
C ALA A 473 -18.02 21.59 -7.41
N LYS A 474 -19.10 21.07 -8.01
CA LYS A 474 -20.40 21.77 -8.06
C LYS A 474 -21.11 21.86 -6.71
N MET A 475 -20.95 20.87 -5.82
CA MET A 475 -21.50 20.93 -4.45
C MET A 475 -20.76 21.94 -3.57
N ARG A 476 -19.46 22.13 -3.74
CA ARG A 476 -18.71 23.18 -3.01
C ARG A 476 -19.02 24.59 -3.46
N SER A 477 -19.41 24.81 -4.72
CA SER A 477 -19.82 26.14 -5.23
C SER A 477 -21.28 26.49 -4.94
N ALA A 478 -22.13 25.52 -4.58
CA ALA A 478 -23.54 25.77 -4.26
C ALA A 478 -23.79 26.00 -2.75
N GLY A 479 -22.82 25.80 -1.88
CA GLY A 479 -22.92 26.02 -0.43
C GLY A 479 -22.40 27.36 0.07
N SER A 480 -22.05 28.31 -0.84
CA SER A 480 -21.61 29.66 -0.50
C SER A 480 -22.49 30.72 -1.19
N ARG A 481 -23.78 30.60 -0.98
CA ARG A 481 -24.72 31.75 -1.17
C ARG A 481 -25.74 31.75 -0.05
#